data_d01769be3d8317ae502b00ba46757a34
#
_entry.id   d01769be3d8317ae502b00ba46757a34
#
_cell.length_a   1.000
_cell.length_b   1.000
_cell.length_c   1.000
_cell.angle_alpha   90.00
_cell.angle_beta   90.00
_cell.angle_gamma   90.00
#
_symmetry.space_group_name_H-M   'P 1'
#
loop_
_entity.id
_entity.type
_entity.pdbx_description
1 polymer ?
#
loop_
_entity_poly.entity_id
_entity_poly.type
_entity_poly.pdbx_seq_one_letter_code
_entity_poly.pdbx_strand_id
1 'polypeptide(L)' 'MKKLLEYLIKAIVDHPDKVKIDEKNLGEESSIKIRVHPDDMGKVIGKGGKIIKAIRRMAYILAIKKKKRLILELNES' A
#
# COMPACT_ATOMS: atom_id res chain seq x y z
N MET A 1 -2.70 -5.40 -8.72
CA MET A 1 -2.09 -5.03 -7.41
C MET A 1 -2.84 -3.90 -6.73
N LYS A 2 -3.10 -2.82 -7.43
CA LYS A 2 -3.78 -1.65 -6.86
C LYS A 2 -5.14 -1.99 -6.23
N LYS A 3 -5.99 -2.71 -6.95
CA LYS A 3 -7.33 -3.06 -6.45
C LYS A 3 -7.29 -3.91 -5.18
N LEU A 4 -6.36 -4.84 -5.11
CA LEU A 4 -6.20 -5.68 -3.92
C LEU A 4 -5.77 -4.85 -2.71
N LEU A 5 -4.78 -3.99 -2.88
CA LEU A 5 -4.30 -3.11 -1.81
C LEU A 5 -5.39 -2.14 -1.36
N GLU A 6 -6.13 -1.59 -2.32
CA GLU A 6 -7.26 -0.70 -2.01
C GLU A 6 -8.30 -1.41 -1.15
N TYR A 7 -8.68 -2.62 -1.54
CA TYR A 7 -9.64 -3.42 -0.79
C TYR A 7 -9.17 -3.68 0.65
N LEU A 8 -7.91 -4.12 0.80
CA LEU A 8 -7.37 -4.44 2.12
C LEU A 8 -7.26 -3.22 3.01
N ILE A 9 -6.78 -2.11 2.48
CA ILE A 9 -6.59 -0.90 3.28
C ILE A 9 -7.93 -0.28 3.65
N LYS A 10 -8.88 -0.22 2.73
CA LYS A 10 -10.21 0.30 3.02
C LYS A 10 -10.94 -0.51 4.08
N ALA A 11 -10.62 -1.79 4.21
CA ALA A 11 -11.25 -2.66 5.21
C ALA A 11 -10.78 -2.37 6.64
N ILE A 12 -9.63 -1.74 6.82
CA ILE A 12 -9.05 -1.52 8.16
C ILE A 12 -9.05 -0.06 8.61
N VAL A 13 -9.39 0.87 7.74
CA VAL A 13 -9.39 2.31 8.08
C VAL A 13 -10.78 2.82 8.42
N ASP A 14 -10.83 3.94 9.14
CA ASP A 14 -12.09 4.62 9.47
C ASP A 14 -12.53 5.58 8.38
N HIS A 15 -11.61 6.03 7.53
CA HIS A 15 -11.89 6.99 6.47
C HIS A 15 -11.57 6.38 5.10
N PRO A 16 -12.35 5.37 4.66
CA PRO A 16 -12.05 4.69 3.39
C PRO A 16 -12.18 5.60 2.17
N ASP A 17 -12.96 6.66 2.27
CA ASP A 17 -13.10 7.65 1.21
C ASP A 17 -11.84 8.49 1.00
N LYS A 18 -10.93 8.47 1.97
CA LYS A 18 -9.65 9.18 1.89
C LYS A 18 -8.49 8.31 1.42
N VAL A 19 -8.72 7.02 1.24
CA VAL A 19 -7.69 6.11 0.74
C VAL A 19 -7.48 6.37 -0.75
N LYS A 20 -6.24 6.63 -1.12
CA LYS A 20 -5.84 6.78 -2.53
C LYS A 20 -4.59 5.96 -2.78
N ILE A 21 -4.60 5.22 -3.87
CA ILE A 21 -3.46 4.40 -4.26
C ILE A 21 -3.10 4.75 -5.70
N ASP A 22 -1.87 5.20 -5.90
CA ASP A 22 -1.32 5.45 -7.22
C ASP A 22 -0.32 4.36 -7.56
N GLU A 23 -0.53 3.70 -8.68
CA GLU A 23 0.39 2.68 -9.17
C GLU A 23 0.97 3.14 -10.49
N LYS A 24 2.31 3.13 -10.59
CA LYS A 24 3.03 3.45 -11.82
C LYS A 24 3.97 2.31 -12.16
N ASN A 25 3.92 1.85 -13.39
CA ASN A 25 4.84 0.84 -13.90
C ASN A 25 5.84 1.55 -14.81
N LEU A 26 7.08 1.66 -14.34
CA LEU A 26 8.15 2.37 -15.01
C LEU A 26 9.26 1.37 -15.37
N GLY A 27 9.14 0.76 -16.56
CA GLY A 27 10.11 -0.24 -17.00
C GLY A 27 10.14 -1.43 -16.05
N GLU A 28 11.27 -1.62 -15.34
CA GLU A 28 11.44 -2.72 -14.41
C GLU A 28 10.97 -2.41 -13.00
N GLU A 29 10.45 -1.19 -12.78
CA GLU A 29 9.97 -0.78 -11.46
C GLU A 29 8.46 -0.71 -11.42
N SER A 30 7.89 -1.08 -10.27
CA SER A 30 6.49 -0.86 -9.94
C SER A 30 6.46 0.05 -8.72
N SER A 31 5.95 1.27 -8.90
CA SER A 31 5.89 2.26 -7.83
C SER A 31 4.46 2.37 -7.33
N ILE A 32 4.28 2.22 -6.03
CA ILE A 32 2.97 2.30 -5.38
C ILE A 32 3.03 3.36 -4.29
N LYS A 33 2.16 4.36 -4.40
CA LYS A 33 1.97 5.35 -3.34
C LYS A 33 0.60 5.16 -2.72
N ILE A 34 0.59 4.97 -1.42
CA ILE A 34 -0.63 4.81 -0.63
C ILE A 34 -0.82 6.06 0.20
N ARG A 35 -1.99 6.69 0.10
CA ARG A 35 -2.35 7.83 0.93
C ARG A 35 -3.59 7.51 1.74
N VAL A 36 -3.52 7.80 3.04
CA VAL A 36 -4.63 7.58 3.96
C VAL A 36 -4.83 8.83 4.81
N HIS A 37 -5.99 8.92 5.44
CA HIS A 37 -6.27 9.99 6.39
C HIS A 37 -5.24 9.93 7.53
N PRO A 38 -4.75 11.08 8.03
CA PRO A 38 -3.77 11.08 9.14
C PRO A 38 -4.20 10.24 10.34
N ASP A 39 -5.49 10.24 10.69
CA ASP A 39 -6.01 9.46 11.79
C ASP A 39 -5.90 7.96 11.57
N ASP A 40 -5.77 7.53 10.31
CA ASP A 40 -5.71 6.11 9.95
C ASP A 40 -4.28 5.59 9.78
N MET A 41 -3.29 6.47 9.83
CA MET A 41 -1.90 6.06 9.66
C MET A 41 -1.49 4.96 10.63
N GLY A 42 -1.85 5.12 11.91
CA GLY A 42 -1.54 4.11 12.91
C GLY A 42 -2.18 2.76 12.62
N LYS A 43 -3.38 2.76 12.03
CA LYS A 43 -4.07 1.51 11.69
C LYS A 43 -3.41 0.79 10.52
N VAL A 44 -2.92 1.54 9.56
CA VAL A 44 -2.25 0.96 8.38
C VAL A 44 -0.84 0.50 8.74
N ILE A 45 -0.15 1.21 9.63
CA ILE A 45 1.17 0.81 10.11
C ILE A 45 1.05 -0.41 11.02
N GLY A 46 0.10 -0.35 11.96
CA GLY A 46 -0.11 -1.41 12.94
C GLY A 46 0.92 -1.38 14.06
N LYS A 47 0.68 -2.19 15.09
CA LYS A 47 1.56 -2.26 16.26
C LYS A 47 2.93 -2.80 15.84
N GLY A 48 3.97 -2.02 16.11
CA GLY A 48 5.33 -2.41 15.72
C GLY A 48 5.56 -2.47 14.23
N GLY A 49 4.68 -1.83 13.43
CA GLY A 49 4.78 -1.82 11.98
C GLY A 49 4.37 -3.11 11.31
N LYS A 50 3.66 -4.00 12.02
CA LYS A 50 3.34 -5.33 11.49
C LYS A 50 2.42 -5.30 10.28
N ILE A 51 1.45 -4.39 10.24
CA ILE A 51 0.49 -4.34 9.15
C ILE A 51 1.15 -3.83 7.87
N ILE A 52 1.89 -2.72 7.97
CA ILE A 52 2.56 -2.17 6.78
C ILE A 52 3.64 -3.14 6.26
N LYS A 53 4.30 -3.87 7.15
CA LYS A 53 5.27 -4.88 6.73
C LYS A 53 4.60 -6.02 5.96
N ALA A 54 3.43 -6.46 6.41
CA ALA A 54 2.66 -7.49 5.72
C ALA A 54 2.18 -7.00 4.35
N ILE A 55 1.70 -5.77 4.28
CA ILE A 55 1.28 -5.15 3.02
C ILE A 55 2.45 -5.09 2.04
N ARG A 56 3.62 -4.65 2.50
CA ARG A 56 4.83 -4.60 1.68
C ARG A 56 5.23 -5.95 1.15
N ARG A 57 5.21 -6.95 2.03
CA ARG A 57 5.60 -8.32 1.64
C ARG A 57 4.68 -8.86 0.56
N MET A 58 3.38 -8.65 0.71
CA MET A 58 2.41 -9.09 -0.28
C MET A 58 2.62 -8.39 -1.61
N ALA A 59 2.79 -7.07 -1.59
CA ALA A 59 3.06 -6.30 -2.79
C ALA A 59 4.37 -6.72 -3.45
N TYR A 60 5.39 -6.99 -2.64
CA TYR A 60 6.68 -7.45 -3.14
C TYR A 60 6.56 -8.78 -3.88
N ILE A 61 5.83 -9.73 -3.32
CA ILE A 61 5.60 -11.05 -3.96
C ILE A 61 4.91 -10.86 -5.32
N LEU A 62 3.90 -9.99 -5.37
CA LEU A 62 3.20 -9.72 -6.62
C LEU A 62 4.11 -9.05 -7.65
N ALA A 63 4.98 -8.16 -7.21
CA ALA A 63 5.93 -7.48 -8.09
C ALA A 63 6.95 -8.46 -8.66
N ILE A 64 7.46 -9.39 -7.83
CA ILE A 64 8.40 -10.42 -8.28
C ILE A 64 7.78 -11.28 -9.37
N LYS A 65 6.52 -11.65 -9.23
CA LYS A 65 5.83 -12.44 -10.25
C LYS A 65 5.79 -11.74 -11.60
N LYS A 66 5.80 -10.41 -11.58
CA LYS A 66 5.83 -9.59 -12.79
C LYS A 66 7.26 -9.21 -13.20
N LYS A 67 8.27 -9.74 -12.50
CA LYS A 67 9.68 -9.43 -12.72
C LYS A 67 9.97 -7.95 -12.57
N LYS A 68 9.36 -7.32 -11.57
CA LYS A 68 9.50 -5.90 -11.30
C LYS A 68 10.05 -5.66 -9.91
N ARG A 69 10.76 -4.53 -9.73
CA ARG A 69 11.20 -4.06 -8.45
C ARG A 69 10.09 -3.22 -7.83
N LEU A 70 9.77 -3.46 -6.57
CA LEU A 70 8.73 -2.72 -5.87
C LEU A 70 9.31 -1.50 -5.15
N ILE A 71 8.64 -0.35 -5.34
CA ILE A 71 8.84 0.83 -4.52
C ILE A 71 7.47 1.15 -3.93
N LEU A 72 7.36 1.13 -2.60
CA LEU A 72 6.09 1.38 -1.92
C LEU A 72 6.26 2.47 -0.87
N GLU A 73 5.42 3.49 -0.95
CA GLU A 73 5.38 4.57 0.02
C GLU A 73 4.01 4.66 0.67
N LEU A 74 4.00 4.98 1.97
CA LEU A 74 2.78 5.26 2.73
C LEU A 74 2.84 6.70 3.22
N ASN A 75 1.86 7.51 2.84
CA ASN A 75 1.82 8.92 3.16
C ASN A 75 0.45 9.33 3.70
N GLU A 76 0.42 10.47 4.39
CA GLU A 76 -0.83 11.10 4.77
C GLU A 76 -1.44 11.82 3.56
N SER A 77 -2.74 11.78 3.47
CA SER A 77 -3.46 12.48 2.40
C SER A 77 -3.62 13.97 2.71
#